data_bbf22da812dc25b553bc3fd1d744bb82
#
_entry.id   bbf22da812dc25b553bc3fd1d744bb82
#
_cell.length_a   1.000
_cell.length_b   1.000
_cell.length_c   1.000
_cell.angle_alpha   90.00
_cell.angle_beta   90.00
_cell.angle_gamma   90.00
#
_symmetry.space_group_name_H-M   'P 1'
#
loop_
_entity.id
_entity.type
_entity.pdbx_description
1 polymer ?
#
loop_
_entity_poly.entity_id
_entity_poly.type
_entity_poly.pdbx_seq_one_letter_code
_entity_poly.pdbx_strand_id
1 'polypeptide(L)'
;MESRAQRRWKKLLEQRIYRSCIINFLTNQVKRNSLYVDGSSLIGFDQSGEDRFKLGQKYAKNNFENIVSDLEDHESIHFVTHSEGSAFGAGMADYLISKGISVDIIIHLSADEGDEFSTPLEPLTIQYSYDHDFITKNHFIKGTDIQIIKERFKSGFESIMYSHGSTNDKNIFNELKQDLNKIDINNIPKNKIIKLK
;
A
#
# COMPACT_ATOMS: atom_id res chain seq x y z
N MET A 1 -11.36 20.93 -13.61
CA MET A 1 -11.05 21.53 -12.29
C MET A 1 -10.12 20.56 -11.56
N GLU A 2 -8.94 21.00 -11.21
CA GLU A 2 -7.98 20.18 -10.48
C GLU A 2 -8.49 19.95 -9.05
N SER A 3 -8.56 18.70 -8.58
CA SER A 3 -9.06 18.39 -7.24
C SER A 3 -8.15 19.00 -6.15
N ARG A 4 -8.68 19.16 -4.94
CA ARG A 4 -7.89 19.66 -3.79
C ARG A 4 -6.70 18.76 -3.50
N ALA A 5 -6.87 17.46 -3.70
CA ALA A 5 -5.82 16.45 -3.59
C ALA A 5 -4.73 16.64 -4.66
N GLN A 6 -5.10 16.83 -5.92
CA GLN A 6 -4.14 17.08 -7.01
C GLN A 6 -3.29 18.34 -6.78
N ARG A 7 -3.91 19.42 -6.25
CA ARG A 7 -3.16 20.63 -5.87
C ARG A 7 -2.20 20.40 -4.71
N ARG A 8 -2.62 19.64 -3.68
CA ARG A 8 -1.78 19.27 -2.55
C ARG A 8 -0.60 18.41 -3.01
N TRP A 9 -0.85 17.45 -3.89
CA TRP A 9 0.17 16.58 -4.48
C TRP A 9 1.19 17.36 -5.31
N LYS A 10 0.73 18.25 -6.17
CA LYS A 10 1.61 19.11 -6.97
C LYS A 10 2.53 19.95 -6.07
N LYS A 11 1.99 20.51 -4.98
CA LYS A 11 2.76 21.28 -4.00
C LYS A 11 3.76 20.44 -3.20
N LEU A 12 3.42 19.18 -2.89
CA LEU A 12 4.31 18.24 -2.20
C LEU A 12 5.45 17.77 -3.12
N LEU A 13 5.15 17.49 -4.38
CA LEU A 13 6.14 17.13 -5.40
C LEU A 13 7.12 18.29 -5.66
N GLU A 14 6.64 19.52 -5.71
CA GLU A 14 7.46 20.72 -5.92
C GLU A 14 8.41 21.02 -4.74
N GLN A 15 8.15 20.53 -3.53
CA GLN A 15 8.87 20.93 -2.31
C GLN A 15 9.88 19.90 -1.79
N ARG A 16 10.24 18.82 -2.50
CA ARG A 16 11.12 17.74 -2.01
C ARG A 16 10.66 17.08 -0.69
N ILE A 17 9.47 17.40 -0.20
CA ILE A 17 8.94 16.93 1.09
C ILE A 17 8.56 15.46 0.98
N TYR A 18 8.16 15.02 -0.19
CA TYR A 18 7.66 13.69 -0.47
C TYR A 18 8.64 12.56 -0.11
N ARG A 19 9.88 12.67 -0.60
CA ARG A 19 10.94 11.69 -0.29
C ARG A 19 11.26 11.67 1.21
N SER A 20 11.27 12.84 1.83
CA SER A 20 11.51 12.98 3.27
C SER A 20 10.39 12.34 4.10
N CYS A 21 9.13 12.50 3.70
CA CYS A 21 7.99 11.89 4.39
C CYS A 21 8.02 10.36 4.32
N ILE A 22 8.26 9.78 3.12
CA ILE A 22 8.35 8.33 2.97
C ILE A 22 9.53 7.77 3.78
N ILE A 23 10.70 8.38 3.65
CA ILE A 23 11.89 7.93 4.38
C ILE A 23 11.67 8.06 5.87
N ASN A 24 11.06 9.15 6.34
CA ASN A 24 10.74 9.35 7.75
C ASN A 24 9.71 8.33 8.23
N PHE A 25 8.66 8.03 7.47
CA PHE A 25 7.73 6.98 7.79
C PHE A 25 8.43 5.62 7.93
N LEU A 26 9.24 5.23 6.93
CA LEU A 26 9.96 3.96 6.93
C LEU A 26 11.08 3.89 8.00
N THR A 27 11.60 5.03 8.47
CA THR A 27 12.65 5.08 9.52
C THR A 27 12.13 5.17 10.92
N ASN A 28 11.07 5.94 11.15
CA ASN A 28 10.56 6.21 12.49
C ASN A 28 9.58 5.17 12.97
N GLN A 29 9.39 4.13 12.18
CA GLN A 29 8.52 3.00 12.45
C GLN A 29 7.47 3.27 13.52
N VAL A 30 6.28 3.46 13.07
CA VAL A 30 5.04 3.53 13.80
C VAL A 30 5.13 2.84 15.16
N LYS A 31 5.53 3.57 16.18
CA LYS A 31 5.52 3.09 17.57
C LYS A 31 4.26 3.49 18.31
N ARG A 32 3.37 4.24 17.66
CA ARG A 32 2.17 4.77 18.29
C ARG A 32 0.94 4.31 17.51
N ASN A 33 0.06 3.62 18.23
CA ASN A 33 -1.30 3.32 17.81
C ASN A 33 -1.41 2.54 16.47
N SER A 34 -0.71 1.41 16.36
CA SER A 34 -0.89 0.50 15.22
C SER A 34 -2.09 -0.39 15.43
N LEU A 35 -3.07 -0.32 14.54
CA LEU A 35 -4.18 -1.25 14.48
C LEU A 35 -3.84 -2.38 13.51
N TYR A 36 -3.84 -3.61 14.01
CA TYR A 36 -3.69 -4.80 13.19
C TYR A 36 -5.07 -5.35 12.85
N VAL A 37 -5.34 -5.47 11.56
CA VAL A 37 -6.61 -6.01 11.07
C VAL A 37 -6.33 -7.20 10.18
N ASP A 38 -6.96 -8.33 10.52
CA ASP A 38 -6.95 -9.52 9.67
C ASP A 38 -8.03 -9.36 8.60
N GLY A 39 -7.60 -9.19 7.35
CA GLY A 39 -8.47 -9.09 6.18
C GLY A 39 -8.81 -10.44 5.57
N SER A 40 -8.30 -11.55 6.12
CA SER A 40 -8.64 -12.89 5.64
C SER A 40 -10.09 -13.23 5.98
N SER A 41 -10.77 -13.92 5.07
CA SER A 41 -12.13 -14.37 5.37
C SER A 41 -12.09 -15.57 6.30
N LEU A 42 -12.83 -15.49 7.41
CA LEU A 42 -13.05 -16.59 8.35
C LEU A 42 -13.81 -17.78 7.74
N ILE A 43 -14.35 -17.64 6.54
CA ILE A 43 -15.16 -18.64 5.87
C ILE A 43 -14.50 -18.94 4.52
N GLY A 44 -13.66 -19.92 4.47
CA GLY A 44 -12.95 -20.59 3.37
C GLY A 44 -13.46 -20.53 1.92
N PHE A 45 -14.14 -19.48 1.50
CA PHE A 45 -14.48 -19.18 0.12
C PHE A 45 -13.48 -18.15 -0.39
N ASP A 46 -12.89 -18.47 -1.51
CA ASP A 46 -12.08 -17.56 -2.30
C ASP A 46 -12.96 -16.36 -2.70
N GLN A 47 -12.66 -15.19 -2.13
CA GLN A 47 -13.39 -13.96 -2.40
C GLN A 47 -12.57 -13.13 -3.36
N SER A 48 -13.24 -12.54 -4.35
CA SER A 48 -12.58 -11.64 -5.30
C SER A 48 -11.99 -10.40 -4.63
N GLY A 49 -11.00 -9.79 -5.26
CA GLY A 49 -10.43 -8.52 -4.81
C GLY A 49 -11.49 -7.43 -4.65
N GLU A 50 -12.51 -7.40 -5.52
CA GLU A 50 -13.63 -6.46 -5.41
C GLU A 50 -14.48 -6.70 -4.15
N ASP A 51 -14.75 -7.95 -3.80
CA ASP A 51 -15.54 -8.29 -2.61
C ASP A 51 -14.75 -7.98 -1.33
N ARG A 52 -13.45 -8.26 -1.32
CA ARG A 52 -12.55 -7.89 -0.21
C ARG A 52 -12.48 -6.37 -0.03
N PHE A 53 -12.45 -5.62 -1.11
CA PHE A 53 -12.50 -4.15 -1.08
C PHE A 53 -13.79 -3.66 -0.40
N LYS A 54 -14.95 -4.20 -0.80
CA LYS A 54 -16.25 -3.88 -0.17
C LYS A 54 -16.29 -4.26 1.32
N LEU A 55 -15.68 -5.39 1.68
CA LEU A 55 -15.55 -5.79 3.09
C LEU A 55 -14.69 -4.81 3.88
N GLY A 56 -13.61 -4.32 3.31
CA GLY A 56 -12.78 -3.28 3.91
C GLY A 56 -13.56 -1.99 4.17
N GLN A 57 -14.34 -1.52 3.19
CA GLN A 57 -15.23 -0.37 3.37
C GLN A 57 -16.23 -0.59 4.51
N LYS A 58 -16.87 -1.78 4.54
CA LYS A 58 -17.83 -2.15 5.58
C LYS A 58 -17.17 -2.22 6.97
N TYR A 59 -15.97 -2.78 7.05
CA TYR A 59 -15.22 -2.85 8.30
C TYR A 59 -14.89 -1.44 8.82
N ALA A 60 -14.34 -0.57 7.98
CA ALA A 60 -14.02 0.80 8.34
C ALA A 60 -15.26 1.59 8.78
N LYS A 61 -16.41 1.37 8.10
CA LYS A 61 -17.69 1.96 8.49
C LYS A 61 -18.14 1.53 9.88
N ASN A 62 -18.07 0.24 10.16
CA ASN A 62 -18.56 -0.33 11.42
C ASN A 62 -17.65 -0.03 12.61
N ASN A 63 -16.38 0.23 12.36
CA ASN A 63 -15.37 0.49 13.38
C ASN A 63 -14.83 1.92 13.33
N PHE A 64 -15.53 2.85 12.67
CA PHE A 64 -15.05 4.19 12.38
C PHE A 64 -14.55 4.91 13.63
N GLU A 65 -15.39 4.99 14.67
CA GLU A 65 -15.04 5.66 15.92
C GLU A 65 -13.79 5.08 16.58
N ASN A 66 -13.64 3.76 16.56
CA ASN A 66 -12.45 3.10 17.13
C ASN A 66 -11.20 3.37 16.32
N ILE A 67 -11.32 3.47 14.98
CA ILE A 67 -10.18 3.72 14.11
C ILE A 67 -9.67 5.16 14.27
N VAL A 68 -10.56 6.11 14.52
CA VAL A 68 -10.21 7.54 14.60
C VAL A 68 -10.12 8.08 16.02
N SER A 69 -10.39 7.26 17.05
CA SER A 69 -10.50 7.71 18.46
C SER A 69 -9.28 8.48 18.96
N ASP A 70 -8.11 8.07 18.53
CA ASP A 70 -6.83 8.63 18.97
C ASP A 70 -6.16 9.50 17.91
N LEU A 71 -6.89 9.81 16.81
CA LEU A 71 -6.36 10.58 15.69
C LEU A 71 -6.56 12.08 15.94
N GLU A 72 -5.49 12.84 15.99
CA GLU A 72 -5.54 14.28 16.10
C GLU A 72 -5.78 14.97 14.74
N ASP A 73 -6.31 16.20 14.74
CA ASP A 73 -6.68 16.94 13.52
C ASP A 73 -5.56 17.10 12.48
N HIS A 74 -4.32 17.04 12.91
CA HIS A 74 -3.14 17.20 12.04
C HIS A 74 -2.49 15.86 11.65
N GLU A 75 -2.99 14.74 12.14
CA GLU A 75 -2.47 13.41 11.88
C GLU A 75 -3.12 12.78 10.65
N SER A 76 -2.48 11.77 10.13
CA SER A 76 -2.95 10.97 8.99
C SER A 76 -2.75 9.48 9.26
N ILE A 77 -3.59 8.67 8.61
CA ILE A 77 -3.48 7.22 8.66
C ILE A 77 -2.57 6.73 7.54
N HIS A 78 -1.71 5.78 7.88
CA HIS A 78 -0.88 5.06 6.92
C HIS A 78 -1.28 3.60 6.88
N PHE A 79 -1.41 3.04 5.68
CA PHE A 79 -1.74 1.64 5.49
C PHE A 79 -0.52 0.85 5.05
N VAL A 80 -0.31 -0.30 5.68
CA VAL A 80 0.58 -1.34 5.17
C VAL A 80 -0.25 -2.61 5.06
N THR A 81 -0.30 -3.19 3.90
CA THR A 81 -1.14 -4.34 3.59
C THR A 81 -0.31 -5.45 2.98
N HIS A 82 -0.76 -6.68 3.09
CA HIS A 82 -0.09 -7.84 2.51
C HIS A 82 -1.11 -8.78 1.87
N SER A 83 -0.75 -9.34 0.69
CA SER A 83 -1.55 -10.37 0.00
C SER A 83 -3.02 -9.92 -0.20
N GLU A 84 -3.98 -10.76 0.10
CA GLU A 84 -5.42 -10.50 0.05
C GLU A 84 -5.85 -9.28 0.89
N GLY A 85 -5.12 -8.99 1.97
CA GLY A 85 -5.33 -7.80 2.79
C GLY A 85 -5.13 -6.49 2.05
N SER A 86 -4.56 -6.52 0.83
CA SER A 86 -4.35 -5.32 0.01
C SER A 86 -5.66 -4.73 -0.48
N ALA A 87 -6.55 -5.56 -1.01
CA ALA A 87 -7.88 -5.11 -1.43
C ALA A 87 -8.72 -4.64 -0.24
N PHE A 88 -8.67 -5.37 0.88
CA PHE A 88 -9.36 -5.00 2.10
C PHE A 88 -8.86 -3.64 2.65
N GLY A 89 -7.56 -3.45 2.75
CA GLY A 89 -6.96 -2.19 3.22
C GLY A 89 -7.25 -1.01 2.29
N ALA A 90 -7.25 -1.22 0.97
CA ALA A 90 -7.65 -0.21 0.00
C ALA A 90 -9.11 0.22 0.21
N GLY A 91 -10.02 -0.74 0.47
CA GLY A 91 -11.41 -0.46 0.79
C GLY A 91 -11.58 0.33 2.10
N MET A 92 -10.80 -0.01 3.14
CA MET A 92 -10.79 0.76 4.38
C MET A 92 -10.35 2.21 4.14
N ALA A 93 -9.25 2.40 3.41
CA ALA A 93 -8.72 3.73 3.08
C ALA A 93 -9.73 4.56 2.29
N ASP A 94 -10.39 3.96 1.29
CA ASP A 94 -11.42 4.63 0.48
C ASP A 94 -12.57 5.14 1.34
N TYR A 95 -13.09 4.32 2.27
CA TYR A 95 -14.13 4.74 3.19
C TYR A 95 -13.68 5.88 4.09
N LEU A 96 -12.49 5.79 4.71
CA LEU A 96 -11.97 6.81 5.61
C LEU A 96 -11.77 8.15 4.89
N ILE A 97 -11.21 8.13 3.69
CA ILE A 97 -11.06 9.31 2.83
C ILE A 97 -12.42 9.93 2.51
N SER A 98 -13.44 9.11 2.22
CA SER A 98 -14.80 9.59 1.99
C SER A 98 -15.43 10.31 3.19
N LYS A 99 -14.89 10.06 4.39
CA LYS A 99 -15.27 10.72 5.65
C LYS A 99 -14.39 11.91 6.00
N GLY A 100 -13.45 12.28 5.13
CA GLY A 100 -12.55 13.41 5.36
C GLY A 100 -11.32 13.09 6.19
N ILE A 101 -11.09 11.82 6.53
CA ILE A 101 -9.88 11.39 7.23
C ILE A 101 -8.70 11.41 6.27
N SER A 102 -7.59 12.01 6.69
CA SER A 102 -6.37 12.04 5.89
C SER A 102 -5.71 10.68 5.88
N VAL A 103 -5.47 10.15 4.67
CA VAL A 103 -4.64 8.97 4.43
C VAL A 103 -3.48 9.42 3.55
N ASP A 104 -2.25 9.34 4.05
CA ASP A 104 -1.09 9.87 3.32
C ASP A 104 -0.38 8.82 2.49
N ILE A 105 -0.27 7.59 3.00
CA ILE A 105 0.51 6.52 2.35
C ILE A 105 -0.26 5.20 2.42
N ILE A 106 -0.23 4.47 1.30
CA ILE A 106 -0.64 3.06 1.24
C ILE A 106 0.53 2.26 0.66
N ILE A 107 0.96 1.22 1.36
CA ILE A 107 1.98 0.28 0.89
C ILE A 107 1.33 -1.09 0.75
N HIS A 108 1.24 -1.58 -0.47
CA HIS A 108 0.78 -2.92 -0.78
C HIS A 108 1.97 -3.85 -0.98
N LEU A 109 2.15 -4.81 -0.08
CA LEU A 109 3.20 -5.82 -0.11
C LEU A 109 2.64 -7.11 -0.70
N SER A 110 3.21 -7.60 -1.81
CA SER A 110 2.76 -8.81 -2.51
C SER A 110 1.24 -8.88 -2.61
N ALA A 111 0.62 -7.82 -3.13
CA ALA A 111 -0.83 -7.75 -3.27
C ALA A 111 -1.37 -8.86 -4.17
N ASP A 112 -2.30 -9.65 -3.68
CA ASP A 112 -3.05 -10.61 -4.48
C ASP A 112 -4.21 -9.92 -5.20
N GLU A 113 -4.63 -10.49 -6.34
CA GLU A 113 -5.78 -9.99 -7.12
C GLU A 113 -5.69 -8.49 -7.48
N GLY A 114 -4.46 -8.00 -7.73
CA GLY A 114 -4.21 -6.57 -7.97
C GLY A 114 -4.96 -5.98 -9.16
N ASP A 115 -5.44 -6.78 -10.10
CA ASP A 115 -6.25 -6.38 -11.25
C ASP A 115 -7.76 -6.32 -10.95
N GLU A 116 -8.20 -6.82 -9.78
CA GLU A 116 -9.62 -6.89 -9.41
C GLU A 116 -10.09 -5.73 -8.51
N PHE A 117 -9.18 -4.89 -8.05
CA PHE A 117 -9.53 -3.72 -7.24
C PHE A 117 -8.72 -2.48 -7.63
N SER A 118 -9.07 -1.36 -7.06
CA SER A 118 -8.31 -0.11 -7.21
C SER A 118 -7.99 0.49 -5.86
N THR A 119 -6.88 1.20 -5.78
CA THR A 119 -6.52 2.00 -4.61
C THR A 119 -7.03 3.43 -4.77
N PRO A 120 -7.36 4.14 -3.67
CA PRO A 120 -7.69 5.56 -3.71
C PRO A 120 -6.57 6.39 -4.36
N LEU A 121 -6.93 7.50 -5.01
CA LEU A 121 -5.98 8.34 -5.73
C LEU A 121 -5.33 9.44 -4.87
N GLU A 122 -5.87 9.68 -3.67
CA GLU A 122 -5.40 10.73 -2.78
C GLU A 122 -4.08 10.41 -2.09
N PRO A 123 -3.90 9.19 -1.50
CA PRO A 123 -2.64 8.83 -0.86
C PRO A 123 -1.55 8.51 -1.88
N LEU A 124 -0.29 8.63 -1.44
CA LEU A 124 0.79 7.96 -2.16
C LEU A 124 0.61 6.46 -2.05
N THR A 125 0.50 5.78 -3.17
CA THR A 125 0.40 4.33 -3.16
C THR A 125 1.63 3.67 -3.79
N ILE A 126 2.25 2.79 -3.03
CA ILE A 126 3.40 1.98 -3.44
C ILE A 126 2.97 0.52 -3.43
N GLN A 127 3.15 -0.16 -4.54
CA GLN A 127 3.03 -1.60 -4.64
C GLN A 127 4.43 -2.21 -4.71
N TYR A 128 4.74 -3.15 -3.82
CA TYR A 128 6.05 -3.79 -3.75
C TYR A 128 5.91 -5.30 -3.73
N SER A 129 6.64 -5.98 -4.60
CA SER A 129 6.62 -7.44 -4.71
C SER A 129 7.95 -7.98 -5.24
N TYR A 130 8.10 -9.30 -5.19
CA TYR A 130 9.22 -9.98 -5.83
C TYR A 130 8.80 -10.56 -7.19
N ASP A 131 9.75 -10.67 -8.12
CA ASP A 131 9.50 -11.02 -9.53
C ASP A 131 8.89 -12.41 -9.74
N HIS A 132 9.21 -13.36 -8.90
CA HIS A 132 8.69 -14.74 -8.98
C HIS A 132 7.54 -15.02 -7.99
N ASP A 133 6.80 -13.99 -7.62
CA ASP A 133 5.60 -14.16 -6.81
C ASP A 133 4.43 -14.64 -7.68
N PHE A 134 4.24 -15.95 -7.72
CA PHE A 134 3.20 -16.59 -8.56
C PHE A 134 1.78 -16.38 -8.03
N ILE A 135 1.63 -16.02 -6.76
CA ILE A 135 0.31 -15.75 -6.17
C ILE A 135 -0.19 -14.42 -6.71
N THR A 136 0.62 -13.38 -6.60
CA THR A 136 0.24 -12.02 -7.03
C THR A 136 0.28 -11.83 -8.54
N LYS A 137 1.04 -12.70 -9.25
CA LYS A 137 1.34 -12.53 -10.69
C LYS A 137 1.83 -11.13 -11.05
N ASN A 138 2.16 -10.33 -10.02
CA ASN A 138 2.58 -8.93 -10.13
C ASN A 138 1.58 -8.05 -10.91
N HIS A 139 0.28 -8.34 -10.77
CA HIS A 139 -0.78 -7.53 -11.36
C HIS A 139 -0.71 -6.11 -10.79
N PHE A 140 -0.85 -5.13 -11.69
CA PHE A 140 -0.82 -3.72 -11.32
C PHE A 140 -2.17 -3.31 -10.72
N ILE A 141 -2.13 -2.77 -9.51
CA ILE A 141 -3.33 -2.21 -8.87
C ILE A 141 -3.60 -0.84 -9.48
N LYS A 142 -4.78 -0.67 -10.05
CA LYS A 142 -5.20 0.62 -10.61
C LYS A 142 -5.20 1.71 -9.55
N GLY A 143 -4.55 2.83 -9.83
CA GLY A 143 -4.41 3.95 -8.89
C GLY A 143 -3.07 3.98 -8.15
N THR A 144 -2.26 2.93 -8.23
CA THR A 144 -0.90 2.91 -7.67
C THR A 144 -0.01 3.93 -8.39
N ASP A 145 0.75 4.69 -7.60
CA ASP A 145 1.73 5.64 -8.15
C ASP A 145 3.00 4.92 -8.60
N ILE A 146 3.50 3.98 -7.79
CA ILE A 146 4.76 3.28 -8.03
C ILE A 146 4.57 1.78 -7.79
N GLN A 147 4.87 0.95 -8.79
CA GLN A 147 5.03 -0.48 -8.59
C GLN A 147 6.53 -0.84 -8.66
N ILE A 148 7.04 -1.45 -7.60
CA ILE A 148 8.40 -1.97 -7.51
C ILE A 148 8.34 -3.48 -7.57
N ILE A 149 8.99 -4.07 -8.57
CA ILE A 149 9.18 -5.51 -8.69
C ILE A 149 10.68 -5.79 -8.53
N LYS A 150 11.04 -6.48 -7.46
CA LYS A 150 12.44 -6.76 -7.13
C LYS A 150 12.81 -8.18 -7.48
N GLU A 151 13.92 -8.34 -8.19
CA GLU A 151 14.52 -9.65 -8.42
C GLU A 151 15.21 -10.11 -7.11
N ARG A 152 14.69 -11.16 -6.50
CA ARG A 152 15.27 -11.72 -5.27
C ARG A 152 15.65 -13.17 -5.40
N PHE A 153 14.86 -13.96 -6.09
CA PHE A 153 15.02 -15.39 -6.21
C PHE A 153 15.35 -15.76 -7.65
N LYS A 154 16.38 -16.59 -7.82
CA LYS A 154 16.59 -17.25 -9.10
C LYS A 154 15.45 -18.24 -9.33
N SER A 155 15.04 -18.46 -10.58
CA SER A 155 13.98 -19.38 -10.94
C SER A 155 14.15 -20.75 -10.27
N GLY A 156 13.08 -21.28 -9.67
CA GLY A 156 13.08 -22.58 -9.04
C GLY A 156 11.94 -22.73 -8.03
N PHE A 157 11.82 -23.92 -7.45
CA PHE A 157 10.76 -24.25 -6.48
C PHE A 157 10.79 -23.33 -5.25
N GLU A 158 11.97 -22.90 -4.81
CA GLU A 158 12.11 -21.96 -3.69
C GLU A 158 11.49 -20.60 -3.98
N SER A 159 11.57 -20.10 -5.21
CA SER A 159 10.95 -18.84 -5.58
C SER A 159 9.41 -18.88 -5.44
N ILE A 160 8.81 -20.03 -5.75
CA ILE A 160 7.36 -20.22 -5.64
C ILE A 160 6.92 -20.17 -4.17
N MET A 161 7.69 -20.83 -3.30
CA MET A 161 7.31 -20.97 -1.89
C MET A 161 7.61 -19.73 -1.05
N TYR A 162 8.67 -19.01 -1.38
CA TYR A 162 9.20 -17.96 -0.48
C TYR A 162 8.97 -16.54 -0.99
N SER A 163 8.79 -16.31 -2.29
CA SER A 163 8.68 -14.95 -2.83
C SER A 163 7.49 -14.18 -2.23
N HIS A 164 6.33 -14.82 -2.15
CA HIS A 164 5.13 -14.19 -1.58
C HIS A 164 5.28 -13.86 -0.10
N GLY A 165 5.70 -14.85 0.70
CA GLY A 165 5.90 -14.69 2.13
C GLY A 165 7.06 -13.77 2.52
N SER A 166 8.04 -13.59 1.63
CA SER A 166 9.22 -12.77 1.92
C SER A 166 8.92 -11.28 2.09
N THR A 167 7.84 -10.79 1.54
CA THR A 167 7.40 -9.41 1.77
C THR A 167 6.79 -9.20 3.16
N ASN A 168 6.60 -10.28 3.93
CA ASN A 168 6.18 -10.21 5.33
C ASN A 168 7.38 -10.31 6.31
N ASP A 169 8.61 -10.29 5.81
CA ASP A 169 9.82 -10.31 6.63
C ASP A 169 9.98 -8.98 7.37
N LYS A 170 10.47 -9.06 8.62
CA LYS A 170 10.76 -7.88 9.46
C LYS A 170 11.71 -6.87 8.84
N ASN A 171 12.51 -7.28 7.86
CA ASN A 171 13.46 -6.41 7.16
C ASN A 171 12.86 -5.70 5.94
N ILE A 172 11.61 -6.00 5.56
CA ILE A 172 10.98 -5.47 4.34
C ILE A 172 11.02 -3.95 4.26
N PHE A 173 10.81 -3.25 5.38
CA PHE A 173 10.85 -1.78 5.39
C PHE A 173 12.25 -1.22 5.14
N ASN A 174 13.30 -1.92 5.62
CA ASN A 174 14.68 -1.53 5.31
C ASN A 174 15.01 -1.76 3.83
N GLU A 175 14.54 -2.86 3.26
CA GLU A 175 14.70 -3.14 1.83
C GLU A 175 13.95 -2.10 0.99
N LEU A 176 12.68 -1.87 1.28
CA LEU A 176 11.87 -0.86 0.59
C LEU A 176 12.52 0.53 0.64
N LYS A 177 13.02 0.94 1.82
CA LYS A 177 13.74 2.20 1.98
C LYS A 177 14.98 2.27 1.10
N GLN A 178 15.79 1.21 1.06
CA GLN A 178 16.99 1.16 0.21
C GLN A 178 16.61 1.25 -1.27
N ASP A 179 15.55 0.56 -1.67
CA ASP A 179 15.10 0.52 -3.05
C ASP A 179 14.48 1.86 -3.48
N LEU A 180 13.70 2.51 -2.63
CA LEU A 180 13.20 3.87 -2.88
C LEU A 180 14.32 4.91 -2.98
N ASN A 181 15.44 4.72 -2.26
CA ASN A 181 16.60 5.60 -2.39
C ASN A 181 17.29 5.51 -3.75
N LYS A 182 17.15 4.39 -4.46
CA LYS A 182 17.68 4.20 -5.83
C LYS A 182 16.79 4.85 -6.90
N ILE A 183 15.58 5.23 -6.53
CA ILE A 183 14.54 5.75 -7.43
C ILE A 183 14.48 7.26 -7.27
N ASP A 184 14.55 8.01 -8.35
CA ASP A 184 14.26 9.45 -8.32
C ASP A 184 12.74 9.67 -8.27
N ILE A 185 12.20 9.63 -7.05
CA ILE A 185 10.75 9.75 -6.78
C ILE A 185 10.18 11.08 -7.34
N ASN A 186 11.02 12.12 -7.47
CA ASN A 186 10.56 13.42 -7.96
C ASN A 186 10.27 13.44 -9.47
N ASN A 187 10.82 12.49 -10.21
CA ASN A 187 10.69 12.37 -11.66
C ASN A 187 9.94 11.12 -12.10
N ILE A 188 9.21 10.46 -11.22
CA ILE A 188 8.44 9.29 -11.59
C ILE A 188 7.11 9.73 -12.22
N PRO A 189 6.84 9.37 -13.48
CA PRO A 189 5.50 9.49 -14.04
C PRO A 189 4.56 8.57 -13.26
N LYS A 190 3.32 8.99 -13.02
CA LYS A 190 2.28 8.14 -12.42
C LYS A 190 2.17 6.81 -13.17
N ASN A 191 1.84 5.76 -12.46
CA ASN A 191 1.67 4.39 -12.97
C ASN A 191 2.98 3.77 -13.51
N LYS A 192 4.11 4.08 -12.91
CA LYS A 192 5.39 3.52 -13.36
C LYS A 192 5.68 2.18 -12.70
N ILE A 193 5.99 1.18 -13.52
CA ILE A 193 6.55 -0.10 -13.08
C ILE A 193 8.08 0.00 -13.08
N ILE A 194 8.70 -0.28 -11.95
CA ILE A 194 10.15 -0.26 -11.76
C ILE A 194 10.61 -1.68 -11.43
N LYS A 195 11.48 -2.23 -12.27
CA LYS A 195 12.14 -3.51 -12.01
C LYS A 195 13.52 -3.25 -11.41
N LEU A 196 13.75 -3.74 -10.21
CA LEU A 196 15.01 -3.65 -9.50
C LEU A 196 15.71 -5.02 -9.52
N LYS A 197 16.99 -5.02 -9.82
CA LYS A 197 17.87 -6.19 -9.72
C LYS A 197 18.54 -6.23 -8.34
#